data_7ed3394533862657027be7ffe3a5669a
#
_entry.id   7ed3394533862657027be7ffe3a5669a
#
_cell.length_a   1.000
_cell.length_b   1.000
_cell.length_c   1.000
_cell.angle_alpha   90.00
_cell.angle_beta   90.00
_cell.angle_gamma   90.00
#
_symmetry.space_group_name_H-M   'P 1'
#
loop_
_entity.id
_entity.type
_entity.pdbx_description
1 polymer ?
#
loop_
_entity_poly.entity_id
_entity_poly.type
_entity_poly.pdbx_seq_one_letter_code
_entity_poly.pdbx_strand_id
1 'polypeptide(L)'
;MIDIESVIPHREPIKIITEAIELQDDAGTAAAVVNERWPLFDGRTVHSLVLVEAVAQTAALVEGYKRKKRGQDSIKGWLVGIKSAEFHRELLALQTRITVSIKSLYSFDDYAVINGIVTAENETLLTAVLQVVRLNQG
;
A
#
# COMPACT_ATOMS: atom_id res chain seq x y z
N MET A 1 2.32 -7.22 17.37
CA MET A 1 2.50 -6.35 16.19
C MET A 1 3.08 -7.16 15.04
N ILE A 2 2.53 -7.01 13.85
CA ILE A 2 3.01 -7.73 12.68
C ILE A 2 4.27 -7.06 12.16
N ASP A 3 5.29 -7.86 11.91
CA ASP A 3 6.47 -7.41 11.21
C ASP A 3 6.13 -7.33 9.71
N ILE A 4 6.04 -6.11 9.21
CA ILE A 4 5.65 -5.85 7.82
C ILE A 4 6.59 -6.54 6.85
N GLU A 5 7.90 -6.54 7.12
CA GLU A 5 8.88 -7.14 6.21
C GLU A 5 8.76 -8.66 6.14
N SER A 6 8.06 -9.30 7.10
CA SER A 6 7.82 -10.73 7.03
C SER A 6 6.70 -11.10 6.05
N VAL A 7 5.86 -10.16 5.64
CA VAL A 7 4.71 -10.43 4.77
C VAL A 7 4.77 -9.74 3.41
N ILE A 8 5.62 -8.74 3.22
CA ILE A 8 5.80 -8.11 1.92
C ILE A 8 7.28 -8.13 1.51
N PRO A 9 7.56 -8.17 0.19
CA PRO A 9 8.95 -8.19 -0.28
C PRO A 9 9.63 -6.82 -0.34
N HIS A 10 8.87 -5.74 -0.10
CA HIS A 10 9.38 -4.38 -0.23
C HIS A 10 10.39 -4.05 0.87
N ARG A 11 11.45 -3.34 0.51
CA ARG A 11 12.50 -2.88 1.42
C ARG A 11 12.85 -1.43 1.10
N GLU A 12 13.48 -0.73 2.05
CA GLU A 12 13.93 0.63 1.80
C GLU A 12 14.95 0.68 0.66
N PRO A 13 14.93 1.73 -0.20
CA PRO A 13 14.11 2.95 -0.08
C PRO A 13 12.70 2.81 -0.65
N ILE A 14 12.33 1.66 -1.23
CA ILE A 14 11.00 1.49 -1.82
C ILE A 14 9.94 1.05 -0.82
N LYS A 15 10.33 0.73 0.40
CA LYS A 15 9.39 0.42 1.46
C LYS A 15 8.81 1.71 2.03
N ILE A 16 7.51 1.90 1.88
CA ILE A 16 6.82 3.12 2.31
C ILE A 16 6.12 2.92 3.65
N ILE A 17 5.28 1.89 3.76
CA ILE A 17 4.51 1.66 4.98
C ILE A 17 5.40 1.06 6.08
N THR A 18 5.21 1.52 7.31
CA THR A 18 6.03 1.11 8.44
C THR A 18 5.25 0.49 9.58
N GLU A 19 3.93 0.64 9.57
CA GLU A 19 3.09 0.19 10.67
C GLU A 19 1.80 -0.40 10.13
N ALA A 20 1.45 -1.61 10.56
CA ALA A 20 0.15 -2.20 10.32
C ALA A 20 -0.77 -1.82 11.47
N ILE A 21 -1.88 -1.15 11.19
CA ILE A 21 -2.82 -0.71 12.22
C ILE A 21 -3.89 -1.76 12.43
N GLU A 22 -4.51 -2.21 11.35
CA GLU A 22 -5.57 -3.20 11.39
C GLU A 22 -5.53 -4.04 10.12
N LEU A 23 -5.64 -5.36 10.25
CA LEU A 23 -5.65 -6.27 9.12
C LEU A 23 -6.82 -7.22 9.21
N GLN A 24 -7.54 -7.36 8.11
CA GLN A 24 -8.64 -8.30 7.92
C GLN A 24 -8.40 -9.05 6.61
N ASP A 25 -9.25 -10.03 6.30
CA ASP A 25 -9.05 -10.83 5.09
C ASP A 25 -9.16 -10.00 3.79
N ASP A 26 -10.05 -9.03 3.77
CA ASP A 26 -10.32 -8.25 2.55
C ASP A 26 -10.06 -6.75 2.70
N ALA A 27 -9.52 -6.33 3.82
CA ALA A 27 -9.30 -4.93 4.11
C ALA A 27 -8.15 -4.76 5.11
N GLY A 28 -7.57 -3.59 5.12
CA GLY A 28 -6.53 -3.29 6.09
C GLY A 28 -6.18 -1.82 6.10
N THR A 29 -5.53 -1.43 7.17
CA THR A 29 -5.05 -0.06 7.37
C THR A 29 -3.60 -0.12 7.83
N ALA A 30 -2.78 0.73 7.22
CA ALA A 30 -1.38 0.87 7.55
C ALA A 30 -1.04 2.34 7.71
N ALA A 31 0.12 2.62 8.27
CA ALA A 31 0.57 3.99 8.47
C ALA A 31 2.04 4.13 8.10
N ALA A 32 2.41 5.36 7.83
CA ALA A 32 3.78 5.73 7.54
C ALA A 32 3.98 7.21 7.82
N VAL A 33 5.23 7.62 7.89
CA VAL A 33 5.60 9.03 8.03
C VAL A 33 6.42 9.43 6.82
N VAL A 34 5.98 10.47 6.12
CA VAL A 34 6.68 10.99 4.95
C VAL A 34 8.11 11.40 5.35
N ASN A 35 9.10 10.88 4.63
CA ASN A 35 10.48 11.18 4.98
C ASN A 35 11.36 11.29 3.72
N GLU A 36 12.57 11.77 3.93
CA GLU A 36 13.52 12.08 2.86
C GLU A 36 14.08 10.86 2.13
N ARG A 37 13.86 9.64 2.66
CA ARG A 37 14.31 8.40 2.03
C ARG A 37 13.32 7.88 1.00
N TRP A 38 12.12 8.45 0.96
CA TRP A 38 11.10 7.98 0.03
C TRP A 38 11.47 8.36 -1.41
N PRO A 39 11.02 7.56 -2.39
CA PRO A 39 11.11 7.96 -3.79
C PRO A 39 10.41 9.30 -4.01
N LEU A 40 10.82 10.02 -5.04
CA LEU A 40 10.22 11.29 -5.46
C LEU A 40 10.40 12.42 -4.45
N PHE A 41 11.41 12.29 -3.58
CA PHE A 41 11.84 13.38 -2.72
C PHE A 41 12.69 14.37 -3.56
N ASP A 42 12.32 15.64 -3.51
CA ASP A 42 12.96 16.68 -4.34
C ASP A 42 13.94 17.56 -3.56
N GLY A 43 14.23 17.21 -2.31
CA GLY A 43 15.06 18.01 -1.41
C GLY A 43 14.25 18.80 -0.39
N ARG A 44 12.94 18.88 -0.55
CA ARG A 44 12.05 19.63 0.36
C ARG A 44 10.77 18.88 0.65
N THR A 45 10.16 18.26 -0.36
CA THR A 45 8.87 17.58 -0.27
C THR A 45 8.94 16.28 -1.03
N VAL A 46 7.92 15.45 -0.85
CA VAL A 46 7.75 14.20 -1.59
C VAL A 46 6.52 14.36 -2.49
N HIS A 47 6.65 14.00 -3.76
CA HIS A 47 5.52 14.06 -4.68
C HIS A 47 4.49 12.99 -4.33
N SER A 48 3.21 13.36 -4.31
CA SER A 48 2.12 12.49 -3.88
C SER A 48 1.92 11.24 -4.74
N LEU A 49 2.53 11.18 -5.92
CA LEU A 49 2.48 9.96 -6.75
C LEU A 49 3.01 8.74 -5.99
N VAL A 50 3.92 8.93 -5.04
CA VAL A 50 4.44 7.85 -4.20
C VAL A 50 3.34 7.18 -3.39
N LEU A 51 2.21 7.84 -3.15
CA LEU A 51 1.11 7.30 -2.38
C LEU A 51 0.43 6.10 -3.08
N VAL A 52 0.53 6.01 -4.41
CA VAL A 52 0.06 4.83 -5.13
C VAL A 52 0.84 3.60 -4.69
N GLU A 53 2.16 3.75 -4.50
CA GLU A 53 2.99 2.66 -3.98
C GLU A 53 2.59 2.30 -2.55
N ALA A 54 2.26 3.30 -1.73
CA ALA A 54 1.78 3.04 -0.36
C ALA A 54 0.50 2.21 -0.36
N VAL A 55 -0.42 2.49 -1.27
CA VAL A 55 -1.65 1.71 -1.43
C VAL A 55 -1.32 0.28 -1.87
N ALA A 56 -0.44 0.13 -2.85
CA ALA A 56 -0.04 -1.19 -3.34
C ALA A 56 0.64 -2.01 -2.23
N GLN A 57 1.50 -1.39 -1.43
CA GLN A 57 2.16 -2.07 -0.32
C GLN A 57 1.17 -2.50 0.75
N THR A 58 0.18 -1.66 1.05
CA THR A 58 -0.85 -2.00 2.03
C THR A 58 -1.70 -3.16 1.52
N ALA A 59 -2.03 -3.18 0.24
CA ALA A 59 -2.75 -4.29 -0.36
C ALA A 59 -1.93 -5.60 -0.28
N ALA A 60 -0.63 -5.52 -0.55
CA ALA A 60 0.26 -6.67 -0.44
C ALA A 60 0.33 -7.17 1.02
N LEU A 61 0.34 -6.24 1.97
CA LEU A 61 0.34 -6.57 3.39
C LEU A 61 -0.92 -7.35 3.79
N VAL A 62 -2.09 -6.89 3.34
CA VAL A 62 -3.37 -7.55 3.61
C VAL A 62 -3.37 -8.97 3.01
N GLU A 63 -2.93 -9.10 1.77
CA GLU A 63 -2.88 -10.41 1.11
C GLU A 63 -1.88 -11.35 1.80
N GLY A 64 -0.71 -10.82 2.18
CA GLY A 64 0.29 -11.61 2.89
C GLY A 64 -0.20 -12.08 4.26
N TYR A 65 -0.90 -11.22 4.97
CA TYR A 65 -1.51 -11.57 6.25
C TYR A 65 -2.54 -12.70 6.09
N LYS A 66 -3.40 -12.58 5.08
CA LYS A 66 -4.43 -13.59 4.79
C LYS A 66 -3.79 -14.94 4.48
N ARG A 67 -2.77 -14.95 3.63
CA ARG A 67 -2.07 -16.19 3.25
C ARG A 67 -1.34 -16.82 4.42
N LYS A 68 -0.66 -16.01 5.22
CA LYS A 68 0.05 -16.49 6.39
C LYS A 68 -0.89 -17.12 7.41
N LYS A 69 -2.05 -16.51 7.63
CA LYS A 69 -3.09 -17.00 8.53
C LYS A 69 -3.65 -18.36 8.07
N ARG A 70 -3.67 -18.61 6.76
CA ARG A 70 -4.17 -19.84 6.16
C ARG A 70 -3.07 -20.88 5.92
N GLY A 71 -1.84 -20.60 6.35
CA GLY A 71 -0.71 -21.49 6.13
C GLY A 71 -0.25 -21.57 4.68
N GLN A 72 -0.59 -20.58 3.87
CA GLN A 72 -0.20 -20.50 2.46
C GLN A 72 1.12 -19.76 2.31
N ASP A 73 1.83 -20.05 1.21
CA ASP A 73 3.06 -19.35 0.89
C ASP A 73 2.79 -17.88 0.56
N SER A 74 3.79 -17.04 0.80
CA SER A 74 3.72 -15.63 0.43
C SER A 74 3.70 -15.47 -1.07
N ILE A 75 3.18 -14.32 -1.53
CA ILE A 75 3.14 -13.99 -2.95
C ILE A 75 4.55 -13.67 -3.41
N LYS A 76 4.97 -14.26 -4.52
CA LYS A 76 6.31 -14.04 -5.08
C LYS A 76 6.34 -13.00 -6.19
N GLY A 77 5.20 -12.68 -6.77
CA GLY A 77 5.08 -11.66 -7.79
C GLY A 77 3.81 -10.86 -7.60
N TRP A 78 3.90 -9.57 -7.89
CA TRP A 78 2.81 -8.65 -7.69
C TRP A 78 2.86 -7.57 -8.75
N LEU A 79 1.92 -7.59 -9.66
CA LEU A 79 1.84 -6.60 -10.73
C LEU A 79 0.64 -5.70 -10.47
N VAL A 80 0.86 -4.39 -10.48
CA VAL A 80 -0.17 -3.42 -10.17
C VAL A 80 -0.42 -2.53 -11.37
N GLY A 81 -1.68 -2.41 -11.76
CA GLY A 81 -2.14 -1.43 -12.71
C GLY A 81 -3.03 -0.42 -12.02
N ILE A 82 -3.01 0.81 -12.46
CA ILE A 82 -3.87 1.87 -11.91
C ILE A 82 -5.11 1.97 -12.79
N LYS A 83 -6.28 1.66 -12.21
CA LYS A 83 -7.53 1.81 -12.91
C LYS A 83 -8.03 3.25 -12.83
N SER A 84 -7.88 3.87 -11.67
CA SER A 84 -8.17 5.29 -11.47
C SER A 84 -7.40 5.79 -10.26
N ALA A 85 -7.07 7.07 -10.26
CA ALA A 85 -6.43 7.71 -9.13
C ALA A 85 -6.81 9.18 -9.12
N GLU A 86 -7.23 9.68 -7.97
CA GLU A 86 -7.56 11.08 -7.78
C GLU A 86 -6.71 11.63 -6.65
N PHE A 87 -5.79 12.53 -7.00
CA PHE A 87 -4.89 13.16 -6.06
C PHE A 87 -5.48 14.50 -5.63
N HIS A 88 -5.53 14.72 -4.32
CA HIS A 88 -6.06 15.96 -3.74
C HIS A 88 -4.95 16.89 -3.28
N ARG A 89 -3.70 16.42 -3.29
CA ARG A 89 -2.54 17.21 -2.94
C ARG A 89 -1.36 16.72 -3.76
N GLU A 90 -0.61 17.65 -4.36
CA GLU A 90 0.51 17.28 -5.22
C GLU A 90 1.78 16.96 -4.43
N LEU A 91 2.07 17.76 -3.40
CA LEU A 91 3.30 17.64 -2.63
C LEU A 91 3.01 17.36 -1.17
N LEU A 92 3.83 16.52 -0.57
CA LEU A 92 3.70 16.10 0.81
C LEU A 92 4.84 16.68 1.63
N ALA A 93 4.53 17.30 2.76
CA ALA A 93 5.54 17.80 3.68
C ALA A 93 6.20 16.65 4.42
N LEU A 94 7.49 16.77 4.67
CA LEU A 94 8.20 15.81 5.51
C LEU A 94 7.57 15.75 6.89
N GLN A 95 7.64 14.59 7.53
CA GLN A 95 7.09 14.30 8.86
C GLN A 95 5.56 14.26 8.90
N THR A 96 4.89 14.31 7.76
CA THR A 96 3.44 14.09 7.71
C THR A 96 3.16 12.61 7.96
N ARG A 97 2.30 12.32 8.95
CA ARG A 97 1.84 10.96 9.18
C ARG A 97 0.66 10.67 8.27
N ILE A 98 0.78 9.65 7.45
CA ILE A 98 -0.29 9.21 6.56
C ILE A 98 -0.91 7.91 7.06
N THR A 99 -2.19 7.75 6.79
CA THR A 99 -2.92 6.51 7.04
C THR A 99 -3.42 6.00 5.71
N VAL A 100 -3.15 4.74 5.42
CA VAL A 100 -3.53 4.09 4.15
C VAL A 100 -4.53 3.00 4.46
N SER A 101 -5.73 3.11 3.89
CA SER A 101 -6.76 2.10 4.06
C SER A 101 -7.07 1.48 2.71
N ILE A 102 -7.11 0.15 2.67
CA ILE A 102 -7.47 -0.56 1.44
C ILE A 102 -8.62 -1.51 1.69
N LYS A 103 -9.38 -1.76 0.65
CA LYS A 103 -10.46 -2.74 0.67
C LYS A 103 -10.52 -3.42 -0.68
N SER A 104 -10.59 -4.75 -0.67
CA SER A 104 -10.81 -5.52 -1.89
C SER A 104 -12.26 -5.35 -2.33
N LEU A 105 -12.46 -4.87 -3.56
CA LEU A 105 -13.78 -4.71 -4.15
C LEU A 105 -14.21 -5.96 -4.90
N TYR A 106 -13.24 -6.65 -5.48
CA TYR A 106 -13.48 -7.79 -6.34
C TYR A 106 -12.21 -8.64 -6.39
N SER A 107 -12.37 -9.95 -6.32
CA SER A 107 -11.24 -10.87 -6.41
C SER A 107 -11.68 -12.13 -7.15
N PHE A 108 -10.89 -12.54 -8.14
CA PHE A 108 -11.15 -13.73 -8.93
C PHE A 108 -9.81 -14.34 -9.36
N ASP A 109 -9.53 -15.57 -8.95
CA ASP A 109 -8.25 -16.25 -9.21
C ASP A 109 -7.07 -15.38 -8.74
N ASP A 110 -6.19 -15.04 -9.69
CA ASP A 110 -4.99 -14.23 -9.40
C ASP A 110 -5.20 -12.73 -9.65
N TYR A 111 -6.44 -12.34 -9.86
CA TYR A 111 -6.80 -10.95 -10.18
C TYR A 111 -7.63 -10.36 -9.05
N ALA A 112 -7.34 -9.12 -8.71
CA ALA A 112 -8.13 -8.38 -7.72
C ALA A 112 -8.22 -6.91 -8.10
N VAL A 113 -9.32 -6.29 -7.70
CA VAL A 113 -9.51 -4.84 -7.79
C VAL A 113 -9.60 -4.31 -6.36
N ILE A 114 -8.79 -3.33 -6.07
CA ILE A 114 -8.62 -2.81 -4.71
C ILE A 114 -8.88 -1.33 -4.69
N ASN A 115 -9.69 -0.89 -3.72
CA ASN A 115 -9.89 0.53 -3.45
C ASN A 115 -8.94 0.96 -2.33
N GLY A 116 -8.23 2.06 -2.54
CA GLY A 116 -7.32 2.60 -1.55
C GLY A 116 -7.59 4.07 -1.28
N ILE A 117 -7.49 4.45 -0.02
CA ILE A 117 -7.65 5.84 0.41
C ILE A 117 -6.49 6.19 1.32
N VAL A 118 -5.82 7.30 1.03
CA VAL A 118 -4.74 7.80 1.86
C VAL A 118 -5.19 9.12 2.49
N THR A 119 -5.07 9.22 3.79
CA THR A 119 -5.47 10.41 4.55
C THR A 119 -4.32 10.89 5.44
N ALA A 120 -4.37 12.17 5.78
CA ALA A 120 -3.50 12.79 6.77
C ALA A 120 -4.27 13.96 7.40
N GLU A 121 -4.26 14.04 8.74
CA GLU A 121 -4.86 15.16 9.47
C GLU A 121 -6.32 15.44 9.05
N ASN A 122 -7.12 14.37 8.90
CA ASN A 122 -8.53 14.43 8.48
C ASN A 122 -8.73 14.91 7.03
N GLU A 123 -7.67 14.94 6.24
CA GLU A 123 -7.74 15.32 4.83
C GLU A 123 -7.45 14.09 3.97
N THR A 124 -8.24 13.89 2.91
CA THR A 124 -7.97 12.84 1.94
C THR A 124 -6.91 13.34 0.96
N LEU A 125 -5.83 12.60 0.83
CA LEU A 125 -4.73 12.94 -0.07
C LEU A 125 -4.85 12.22 -1.41
N LEU A 126 -5.35 10.99 -1.40
CA LEU A 126 -5.48 10.15 -2.60
C LEU A 126 -6.65 9.20 -2.44
N THR A 127 -7.44 9.05 -3.50
CA THR A 127 -8.33 7.91 -3.69
C THR A 127 -7.89 7.18 -4.95
N ALA A 128 -7.76 5.87 -4.87
CA ALA A 128 -7.28 5.11 -6.02
C ALA A 128 -7.98 3.76 -6.13
N VAL A 129 -8.14 3.30 -7.36
CA VAL A 129 -8.58 1.93 -7.64
C VAL A 129 -7.45 1.28 -8.42
N LEU A 130 -6.93 0.20 -7.87
CA LEU A 130 -5.81 -0.54 -8.44
C LEU A 130 -6.25 -1.91 -8.90
N GLN A 131 -5.65 -2.37 -9.99
CA GLN A 131 -5.76 -3.75 -10.45
C GLN A 131 -4.50 -4.47 -10.03
N VAL A 132 -4.66 -5.63 -9.42
CA VAL A 132 -3.55 -6.40 -8.90
C VAL A 132 -3.59 -7.78 -9.52
N VAL A 133 -2.45 -8.24 -9.99
CA VAL A 133 -2.29 -9.59 -10.52
C VAL A 133 -1.21 -10.28 -9.70
N ARG A 134 -1.55 -11.43 -9.11
CA ARG A 134 -0.59 -12.27 -8.40
C ARG A 134 0.14 -13.13 -9.41
N LEU A 135 1.44 -13.14 -9.33
CA LEU A 135 2.26 -13.95 -10.22
C LEU A 135 2.66 -15.22 -9.47
N ASN A 136 2.06 -16.33 -9.86
CA ASN A 136 2.43 -17.62 -9.31
C ASN A 136 3.69 -18.09 -10.00
N GLN A 137 4.74 -18.32 -9.23
CA GLN A 137 5.91 -19.02 -9.73
C GLN A 137 5.74 -20.48 -9.40
N GLY A 138 5.39 -21.20 -10.40
CA GLY A 138 5.29 -22.65 -10.31
C GLY A 138 6.65 -23.31 -10.07
#